data_31ea5901cfbbe4e953b361d50ee0c146
#
_entry.id   31ea5901cfbbe4e953b361d50ee0c146
#
_cell.length_a   1.000
_cell.length_b   1.000
_cell.length_c   1.000
_cell.angle_alpha   90.00
_cell.angle_beta   90.00
_cell.angle_gamma   90.00
#
_symmetry.space_group_name_H-M   'P 1'
#
loop_
_entity.id
_entity.type
_entity.pdbx_description
1 polymer ?
#
loop_
_entity_poly.entity_id
_entity_poly.type
_entity_poly.pdbx_seq_one_letter_code
_entity_poly.pdbx_strand_id
1 'polypeptide(L)'
;MDVTLAAGSVWTDPACPVARTVDLIGDRWSLMIIRDAMDGATSFTEFHQRLGIARNILTDRLRKLVEHGILDKSAATDGRRHTYRLTEAGQDLFTAVVALRQWGERHAFAPDEPHSILVDDQGRELPELHPLGQDGTPLSAEASHVRKTA
;
A
#
# COMPACT_ATOMS: atom_id res chain seq x y z
N MET A 1 15.09 7.07 -2.27
CA MET A 1 15.38 5.71 -1.79
C MET A 1 14.81 4.72 -2.81
N ASP A 2 15.65 3.89 -3.35
CA ASP A 2 15.21 2.96 -4.39
C ASP A 2 14.54 1.75 -3.75
N VAL A 3 13.36 1.42 -4.22
CA VAL A 3 12.65 0.19 -3.85
C VAL A 3 13.14 -0.92 -4.77
N THR A 4 13.69 -1.99 -4.20
CA THR A 4 14.27 -3.09 -4.97
C THR A 4 13.80 -4.43 -4.46
N LEU A 5 13.78 -5.42 -5.35
CA LEU A 5 13.59 -6.80 -4.94
C LEU A 5 14.83 -7.31 -4.20
N ALA A 6 14.63 -8.33 -3.37
CA ALA A 6 15.72 -9.00 -2.69
C ALA A 6 16.73 -9.57 -3.69
N ALA A 7 17.99 -9.67 -3.28
CA ALA A 7 19.06 -10.20 -4.13
C ALA A 7 18.70 -11.60 -4.65
N GLY A 8 18.87 -11.80 -5.95
CA GLY A 8 18.56 -13.06 -6.63
C GLY A 8 17.13 -13.15 -7.17
N SER A 9 16.28 -12.18 -6.87
CA SER A 9 14.92 -12.13 -7.42
C SER A 9 14.91 -11.51 -8.82
N VAL A 10 14.01 -11.99 -9.68
CA VAL A 10 13.84 -11.50 -11.04
C VAL A 10 12.47 -10.86 -11.17
N TRP A 11 12.42 -9.68 -11.78
CA TRP A 11 11.17 -8.99 -12.05
C TRP A 11 10.30 -9.80 -13.03
N THR A 12 9.01 -9.90 -12.74
CA THR A 12 8.05 -10.60 -13.63
C THR A 12 8.00 -9.94 -15.00
N ASP A 13 7.96 -8.62 -15.03
CA ASP A 13 8.04 -7.82 -16.26
C ASP A 13 8.88 -6.59 -15.97
N PRO A 14 10.18 -6.63 -16.28
CA PRO A 14 11.12 -5.58 -15.86
C PRO A 14 10.80 -4.18 -16.39
N ALA A 15 10.10 -4.08 -17.52
CA ALA A 15 9.79 -2.79 -18.14
C ALA A 15 8.44 -2.21 -17.68
N CYS A 16 7.66 -2.96 -16.93
CA CYS A 16 6.32 -2.54 -16.52
C CYS A 16 6.31 -2.03 -15.07
N PRO A 17 6.02 -0.73 -14.84
CA PRO A 17 5.92 -0.21 -13.48
C PRO A 17 4.83 -0.89 -12.63
N VAL A 18 3.72 -1.27 -13.23
CA VAL A 18 2.64 -1.98 -12.52
C VAL A 18 3.12 -3.35 -12.06
N ALA A 19 3.77 -4.11 -12.97
CA ALA A 19 4.27 -5.45 -12.62
C ALA A 19 5.32 -5.40 -11.52
N ARG A 20 6.24 -4.44 -11.57
CA ARG A 20 7.23 -4.26 -10.50
C ARG A 20 6.57 -3.94 -9.15
N THR A 21 5.58 -3.08 -9.15
CA THR A 21 4.84 -2.75 -7.92
C THR A 21 4.12 -3.99 -7.37
N VAL A 22 3.47 -4.76 -8.23
CA VAL A 22 2.78 -5.99 -7.82
C VAL A 22 3.79 -7.02 -7.28
N ASP A 23 4.98 -7.12 -7.86
CA ASP A 23 6.03 -8.00 -7.33
C ASP A 23 6.41 -7.62 -5.89
N LEU A 24 6.41 -6.33 -5.57
CA LEU A 24 6.81 -5.83 -4.25
C LEU A 24 5.71 -5.91 -3.20
N ILE A 25 4.47 -5.56 -3.56
CA ILE A 25 3.39 -5.35 -2.60
C ILE A 25 2.05 -5.96 -3.02
N GLY A 26 2.01 -6.75 -4.08
CA GLY A 26 0.74 -7.20 -4.66
C GLY A 26 0.03 -8.30 -3.89
N ASP A 27 0.61 -8.87 -2.87
CA ASP A 27 -0.05 -9.86 -2.04
C ASP A 27 -0.99 -9.21 -1.03
N ARG A 28 -2.00 -9.96 -0.63
CA ARG A 28 -3.04 -9.49 0.29
C ARG A 28 -2.47 -8.85 1.55
N TRP A 29 -1.54 -9.53 2.20
CA TRP A 29 -1.11 -9.12 3.54
C TRP A 29 -0.20 -7.90 3.51
N SER A 30 0.65 -7.76 2.49
CA SER A 30 1.48 -6.56 2.32
C SER A 30 0.62 -5.31 2.18
N LEU A 31 -0.42 -5.37 1.34
CA LEU A 31 -1.35 -4.25 1.16
C LEU A 31 -2.11 -3.92 2.46
N MET A 32 -2.53 -4.96 3.20
CA MET A 32 -3.25 -4.75 4.47
C MET A 32 -2.34 -4.17 5.54
N ILE A 33 -1.07 -4.56 5.59
CA ILE A 33 -0.09 -3.97 6.52
C ILE A 33 0.13 -2.50 6.18
N ILE A 34 0.29 -2.19 4.90
CA ILE A 34 0.48 -0.79 4.44
C ILE A 34 -0.73 0.05 4.83
N ARG A 35 -1.94 -0.44 4.61
CA ARG A 35 -3.17 0.23 5.04
C ARG A 35 -3.16 0.52 6.55
N ASP A 36 -2.83 -0.48 7.35
CA ASP A 36 -2.83 -0.33 8.81
C ASP A 36 -1.72 0.60 9.30
N ALA A 37 -0.55 0.58 8.65
CA ALA A 37 0.52 1.54 8.95
C ALA A 37 0.08 2.98 8.66
N MET A 38 -0.67 3.19 7.59
CA MET A 38 -1.26 4.52 7.29
C MET A 38 -2.28 4.95 8.34
N ASP A 39 -2.95 3.97 8.96
CA ASP A 39 -3.93 4.21 10.02
C ASP A 39 -3.32 4.17 11.44
N GLY A 40 -2.02 4.30 11.54
CA GLY A 40 -1.32 4.51 12.80
C GLY A 40 -0.72 3.27 13.47
N ALA A 41 -0.86 2.08 12.90
CA ALA A 41 -0.22 0.89 13.45
C ALA A 41 1.30 0.97 13.32
N THR A 42 2.04 0.68 14.37
CA THR A 42 3.51 0.76 14.38
C THR A 42 4.20 -0.46 14.99
N SER A 43 3.49 -1.31 15.74
CA SER A 43 4.09 -2.46 16.41
C SER A 43 3.60 -3.77 15.82
N PHE A 44 4.42 -4.82 15.97
CA PHE A 44 4.01 -6.17 15.60
C PHE A 44 2.66 -6.54 16.23
N THR A 45 2.50 -6.25 17.52
CA THR A 45 1.27 -6.55 18.25
C THR A 45 0.06 -5.86 17.64
N GLU A 46 0.18 -4.57 17.29
CA GLU A 46 -0.91 -3.82 16.67
C GLU A 46 -1.30 -4.43 15.30
N PHE A 47 -0.32 -4.73 14.44
CA PHE A 47 -0.58 -5.37 13.17
C PHE A 47 -1.24 -6.75 13.36
N HIS A 48 -0.72 -7.52 14.29
CA HIS A 48 -1.25 -8.86 14.56
C HIS A 48 -2.70 -8.81 15.04
N GLN A 49 -3.01 -7.89 15.95
CA GLN A 49 -4.38 -7.72 16.46
C GLN A 49 -5.35 -7.26 15.36
N ARG A 50 -4.92 -6.35 14.51
CA ARG A 50 -5.77 -5.81 13.45
C ARG A 50 -6.03 -6.82 12.33
N LEU A 51 -5.02 -7.59 11.97
CA LEU A 51 -5.08 -8.50 10.81
C LEU A 51 -5.54 -9.90 11.15
N GLY A 52 -5.27 -10.38 12.37
CA GLY A 52 -5.65 -11.72 12.80
C GLY A 52 -4.96 -12.84 12.03
N ILE A 53 -3.80 -12.58 11.41
CA ILE A 53 -3.05 -13.57 10.65
C ILE A 53 -2.03 -14.29 11.54
N ALA A 54 -1.53 -15.45 11.06
CA ALA A 54 -0.50 -16.20 11.77
C ALA A 54 0.76 -15.35 11.95
N ARG A 55 1.41 -15.50 13.11
CA ARG A 55 2.59 -14.72 13.46
C ARG A 55 3.75 -14.89 12.46
N ASN A 56 3.95 -16.11 11.96
CA ASN A 56 5.02 -16.38 11.01
C ASN A 56 4.77 -15.67 9.66
N ILE A 57 3.53 -15.58 9.24
CA ILE A 57 3.16 -14.86 8.00
C ILE A 57 3.41 -13.36 8.19
N LEU A 58 2.95 -12.80 9.32
CA LEU A 58 3.18 -11.38 9.62
C LEU A 58 4.66 -11.05 9.70
N THR A 59 5.44 -11.88 10.40
CA THR A 59 6.90 -11.71 10.50
C THR A 59 7.52 -11.66 9.12
N ASP A 60 7.17 -12.60 8.24
CA ASP A 60 7.71 -12.68 6.89
C ASP A 60 7.34 -11.44 6.05
N ARG A 61 6.10 -11.00 6.11
CA ARG A 61 5.64 -9.84 5.35
C ARG A 61 6.26 -8.54 5.83
N LEU A 62 6.35 -8.34 7.14
CA LEU A 62 7.03 -7.17 7.71
C LEU A 62 8.50 -7.13 7.30
N ARG A 63 9.19 -8.28 7.37
CA ARG A 63 10.59 -8.39 6.93
C ARG A 63 10.75 -7.99 5.47
N LYS A 64 9.89 -8.51 4.59
CA LYS A 64 9.94 -8.19 3.16
C LYS A 64 9.67 -6.71 2.88
N LEU A 65 8.70 -6.12 3.58
CA LEU A 65 8.41 -4.69 3.40
C LEU A 65 9.58 -3.81 3.86
N VAL A 66 10.30 -4.22 4.89
CA VAL A 66 11.53 -3.52 5.32
C VAL A 66 12.63 -3.71 4.26
N GLU A 67 12.85 -4.92 3.79
CA GLU A 67 13.85 -5.20 2.74
C GLU A 67 13.58 -4.41 1.46
N HIS A 68 12.31 -4.26 1.09
CA HIS A 68 11.91 -3.54 -0.12
C HIS A 68 11.86 -2.02 0.06
N GLY A 69 12.19 -1.49 1.24
CA GLY A 69 12.22 -0.05 1.49
C GLY A 69 10.84 0.60 1.64
N ILE A 70 9.82 -0.18 1.95
CA ILE A 70 8.45 0.32 2.18
C ILE A 70 8.26 0.72 3.65
N LEU A 71 8.84 -0.06 4.57
CA LEU A 71 8.84 0.21 6.00
C LEU A 71 10.27 0.38 6.50
N ASP A 72 10.45 1.26 7.47
CA ASP A 72 11.63 1.32 8.32
C ASP A 72 11.33 0.61 9.63
N LYS A 73 12.30 -0.16 10.12
CA LYS A 73 12.23 -0.84 11.40
C LYS A 73 13.21 -0.15 12.35
N SER A 74 12.70 0.40 13.45
CA SER A 74 13.56 0.99 14.47
C SER A 74 14.34 -0.09 15.23
N ALA A 75 15.53 0.26 15.69
CA ALA A 75 16.27 -0.61 16.59
C ALA A 75 15.51 -0.73 17.92
N ALA A 76 15.47 -1.93 18.51
CA ALA A 76 14.96 -2.13 19.86
C ALA A 76 15.94 -1.50 20.85
N THR A 77 15.45 -0.60 21.71
CA THR A 77 16.23 0.05 22.76
C THR A 77 15.57 -0.18 24.12
N ASP A 78 16.38 -0.35 25.17
CA ASP A 78 15.89 -0.46 26.56
C ASP A 78 14.80 -1.51 26.77
N GLY A 79 14.93 -2.67 26.10
CA GLY A 79 13.95 -3.75 26.18
C GLY A 79 12.62 -3.47 25.46
N ARG A 80 12.52 -2.36 24.77
CA ARG A 80 11.33 -2.04 23.97
C ARG A 80 11.37 -2.81 22.64
N ARG A 81 10.17 -3.15 22.16
CA ARG A 81 9.99 -3.82 20.88
C ARG A 81 10.28 -2.87 19.73
N HIS A 82 10.65 -3.45 18.58
CA HIS A 82 10.81 -2.68 17.35
C HIS A 82 9.50 -1.98 16.97
N THR A 83 9.63 -0.83 16.33
CA THR A 83 8.52 -0.15 15.68
C THR A 83 8.75 -0.10 14.17
N TYR A 84 7.66 -0.08 13.42
CA TYR A 84 7.67 -0.03 11.96
C TYR A 84 6.98 1.24 11.53
N ARG A 85 7.59 1.97 10.61
CA ARG A 85 7.03 3.21 10.07
C ARG A 85 7.17 3.21 8.56
N LEU A 86 6.21 3.82 7.87
CA LEU A 86 6.30 3.98 6.42
C LEU A 86 7.48 4.89 6.07
N THR A 87 8.27 4.44 5.08
CA THR A 87 9.27 5.27 4.44
C THR A 87 8.58 6.29 3.53
N GLU A 88 9.34 7.18 2.89
CA GLU A 88 8.80 8.06 1.85
C GLU A 88 8.13 7.24 0.74
N ALA A 89 8.78 6.17 0.28
CA ALA A 89 8.20 5.27 -0.73
C ALA A 89 6.91 4.61 -0.23
N GLY A 90 6.87 4.21 1.05
CA GLY A 90 5.65 3.67 1.64
C GLY A 90 4.52 4.68 1.71
N GLN A 91 4.83 5.92 2.10
CA GLN A 91 3.83 7.00 2.15
C GLN A 91 3.28 7.34 0.78
N ASP A 92 4.11 7.26 -0.26
CA ASP A 92 3.69 7.52 -1.65
C ASP A 92 2.64 6.51 -2.15
N LEU A 93 2.49 5.39 -1.47
CA LEU A 93 1.43 4.42 -1.79
C LEU A 93 0.04 4.87 -1.33
N PHE A 94 -0.07 5.99 -0.63
CA PHE A 94 -1.37 6.48 -0.13
C PHE A 94 -2.38 6.65 -1.27
N THR A 95 -1.97 7.25 -2.38
CA THR A 95 -2.86 7.44 -3.54
C THR A 95 -3.37 6.10 -4.07
N ALA A 96 -2.51 5.08 -4.13
CA ALA A 96 -2.91 3.74 -4.56
C ALA A 96 -3.92 3.12 -3.59
N VAL A 97 -3.70 3.28 -2.29
CA VAL A 97 -4.61 2.77 -1.26
C VAL A 97 -5.97 3.46 -1.35
N VAL A 98 -5.99 4.79 -1.54
CA VAL A 98 -7.23 5.54 -1.74
C VAL A 98 -7.97 5.05 -2.99
N ALA A 99 -7.26 4.81 -4.08
CA ALA A 99 -7.87 4.29 -5.31
C ALA A 99 -8.49 2.91 -5.09
N LEU A 100 -7.79 2.02 -4.39
CA LEU A 100 -8.31 0.70 -4.04
C LEU A 100 -9.56 0.81 -3.15
N ARG A 101 -9.53 1.71 -2.17
CA ARG A 101 -10.68 1.94 -1.28
C ARG A 101 -11.90 2.40 -2.07
N GLN A 102 -11.74 3.40 -2.91
CA GLN A 102 -12.86 3.95 -3.68
C GLN A 102 -13.41 2.94 -4.68
N TRP A 103 -12.55 2.15 -5.31
CA TRP A 103 -13.01 1.05 -6.16
C TRP A 103 -13.84 0.04 -5.35
N GLY A 104 -13.36 -0.34 -4.16
CA GLY A 104 -14.07 -1.26 -3.28
C GLY A 104 -15.42 -0.72 -2.82
N GLU A 105 -15.48 0.56 -2.46
CA GLU A 105 -16.73 1.20 -2.06
C GLU A 105 -17.79 1.13 -3.17
N ARG A 106 -17.38 1.32 -4.42
CA ARG A 106 -18.30 1.29 -5.56
C ARG A 106 -18.72 -0.13 -5.99
N HIS A 107 -17.83 -1.12 -5.86
CA HIS A 107 -18.00 -2.41 -6.53
C HIS A 107 -18.04 -3.62 -5.61
N ALA A 108 -17.62 -3.51 -4.36
CA ALA A 108 -17.47 -4.65 -3.45
C ALA A 108 -18.47 -4.68 -2.30
N PHE A 109 -19.42 -3.75 -2.29
CA PHE A 109 -20.47 -3.65 -1.28
C PHE A 109 -21.84 -3.65 -1.92
N ALA A 110 -22.82 -4.25 -1.25
CA ALA A 110 -24.23 -4.13 -1.64
C ALA A 110 -24.71 -2.69 -1.39
N PRO A 111 -25.78 -2.23 -2.09
CA PRO A 111 -26.38 -0.94 -1.78
C PRO A 111 -26.73 -0.81 -0.29
N ASP A 112 -26.33 0.29 0.33
CA ASP A 112 -26.56 0.59 1.76
C ASP A 112 -25.86 -0.35 2.74
N GLU A 113 -24.95 -1.21 2.27
CA GLU A 113 -24.14 -2.05 3.16
C GLU A 113 -23.12 -1.17 3.88
N PRO A 114 -23.04 -1.23 5.23
CA PRO A 114 -22.09 -0.40 5.98
C PRO A 114 -20.64 -0.76 5.67
N HIS A 115 -19.78 0.26 5.58
CA HIS A 115 -18.33 0.07 5.43
C HIS A 115 -17.57 1.19 6.13
N SER A 116 -16.29 1.00 6.33
CA SER A 116 -15.43 2.06 6.88
C SER A 116 -15.28 3.20 5.89
N ILE A 117 -15.11 4.41 6.41
CA ILE A 117 -14.98 5.62 5.61
C ILE A 117 -13.66 6.29 5.96
N LEU A 118 -12.89 6.67 4.94
CA LEU A 118 -11.66 7.44 5.13
C LEU A 118 -12.02 8.91 5.16
N VAL A 119 -11.61 9.59 6.22
CA VAL A 119 -11.87 11.01 6.39
C VAL A 119 -10.57 11.77 6.65
N ASP A 120 -10.58 13.08 6.38
CA ASP A 120 -9.47 13.96 6.71
C ASP A 120 -9.50 14.34 8.21
N ASP A 121 -8.56 15.18 8.65
CA ASP A 121 -8.45 15.62 10.04
C ASP A 121 -9.65 16.42 10.53
N GLN A 122 -10.50 16.89 9.62
CA GLN A 122 -11.73 17.61 9.96
C GLN A 122 -12.97 16.72 9.84
N GLY A 123 -12.78 15.41 9.65
CA GLY A 123 -13.87 14.46 9.57
C GLY A 123 -14.60 14.44 8.23
N ARG A 124 -14.01 15.04 7.19
CA ARG A 124 -14.64 15.09 5.86
C ARG A 124 -14.15 13.93 5.00
N GLU A 125 -15.07 13.35 4.22
CA GLU A 125 -14.72 12.33 3.25
C GLU A 125 -13.85 12.92 2.14
N LEU A 126 -12.96 12.10 1.58
CA LEU A 126 -12.11 12.52 0.47
C LEU A 126 -12.93 12.61 -0.82
N PRO A 127 -12.64 13.60 -1.67
CA PRO A 127 -13.28 13.65 -2.99
C PRO A 127 -12.87 12.44 -3.84
N GLU A 128 -13.67 12.13 -4.83
CA GLU A 128 -13.42 11.02 -5.74
C GLU A 128 -12.10 11.22 -6.48
N LEU A 129 -11.24 10.20 -6.44
CA LEU A 129 -9.94 10.23 -7.09
C LEU A 129 -10.06 9.86 -8.57
N HIS A 130 -9.54 10.72 -9.43
CA HIS A 130 -9.46 10.48 -10.87
C HIS A 130 -8.04 10.77 -11.37
N PRO A 131 -7.47 9.91 -12.22
CA PRO A 131 -6.27 10.31 -12.96
C PRO A 131 -6.65 11.44 -13.92
N LEU A 132 -5.78 12.44 -14.05
CA LEU A 132 -6.03 13.59 -14.91
C LEU A 132 -5.08 13.55 -16.10
N GLY A 133 -5.60 13.99 -17.26
CA GLY A 133 -4.77 14.26 -18.42
C GLY A 133 -3.97 15.54 -18.23
N GLN A 134 -3.11 15.85 -19.20
CA GLN A 134 -2.28 17.06 -19.15
C GLN A 134 -3.11 18.35 -19.13
N ASP A 135 -4.33 18.30 -19.66
CA ASP A 135 -5.26 19.43 -19.66
C ASP A 135 -6.07 19.56 -18.37
N GLY A 136 -5.81 18.68 -17.37
CA GLY A 136 -6.51 18.72 -16.10
C GLY A 136 -7.89 18.04 -16.09
N THR A 137 -8.33 17.45 -17.19
CA THR A 137 -9.60 16.71 -17.23
C THR A 137 -9.41 15.25 -16.85
N PRO A 138 -10.44 14.60 -16.27
CA PRO A 138 -10.35 13.18 -15.94
C PRO A 138 -10.03 12.32 -17.17
N LEU A 139 -9.12 11.37 -17.00
CA LEU A 139 -8.67 10.48 -18.06
C LEU A 139 -9.26 9.09 -17.85
N SER A 140 -9.83 8.52 -18.92
CA SER A 140 -10.33 7.14 -18.91
C SER A 140 -9.29 6.17 -19.46
N ALA A 141 -9.46 4.90 -19.15
CA ALA A 141 -8.59 3.86 -19.70
C ALA A 141 -8.65 3.82 -21.23
N GLU A 142 -9.82 4.09 -21.81
CA GLU A 142 -10.00 4.09 -23.28
C GLU A 142 -9.25 5.23 -23.95
N ALA A 143 -9.01 6.33 -23.23
CA ALA A 143 -8.30 7.50 -23.76
C ALA A 143 -6.80 7.48 -23.46
N SER A 144 -6.28 6.36 -22.98
CA SER A 144 -4.86 6.22 -22.66
C SER A 144 -4.33 4.87 -23.17
N HIS A 145 -3.05 4.81 -23.40
CA HIS A 145 -2.38 3.55 -23.80
C HIS A 145 -0.93 3.56 -23.33
N VAL A 146 -0.37 2.37 -23.19
CA VAL A 146 1.02 2.21 -22.80
C VAL A 146 1.91 2.36 -24.03
N ARG A 147 2.84 3.32 -23.98
CA ARG A 147 3.90 3.42 -24.98
C ARG A 147 5.10 2.64 -24.47
N LYS A 148 5.43 1.57 -25.18
CA LYS A 148 6.60 0.76 -24.81
C LYS A 148 7.88 1.46 -25.26
N THR A 149 8.85 1.47 -24.37
CA THR A 149 10.19 1.96 -24.68
C THR A 149 11.08 0.79 -25.05
N ALA A 150 11.97 1.00 -26.01
CA ALA A 150 12.89 -0.04 -26.47
C ALA A 150 13.93 -0.36 -25.39
#